data_18f44842f182b54463150a42382e1795
#
_entry.id   18f44842f182b54463150a42382e1795
#
_cell.length_a   1.000
_cell.length_b   1.000
_cell.length_c   1.000
_cell.angle_alpha   90.00
_cell.angle_beta   90.00
_cell.angle_gamma   90.00
#
_symmetry.space_group_name_H-M   'P 1'
#
loop_
_entity.id
_entity.type
_entity.pdbx_description
1 polymer ?
#
loop_
_entity_poly.entity_id
_entity_poly.type
_entity_poly.pdbx_seq_one_letter_code
_entity_poly.pdbx_strand_id
1 'polypeptide(L)'
;PPHPLFGDISIRYIYGVVESGKQLYILLDIDRIFTGKLNLDSKNTLKANSVVRQVSLAQNVSTVANVAPAAPVGQVAKASAENKADNLEKDYNFLVHDLQEFCQFYVGKVNESWAKRRFDEWVKSQNGGSTQLQNKEKADEFLSSFWSRCSGAWWNRSLADNIYKLLPDNAAKQIVVWNIGCGKGQETYSLCCLLRKRYPDAKIRIYAHDKDLLNISNAPLLSIESSFANDWYAPYVTHKVNGEYTFTQEIKDSIMFEYHDCTNTNALPMCDIIFARDVVSLLPESAQTALVEEIQEKLKGNGIVILGENESLADRNVWEERMVDSLFVYNKQ
;
A
#
# COMPACT_ATOMS: atom_id res chain seq x y z
N PRO A 1 -16.62 -7.49 41.63
CA PRO A 1 -16.19 -8.87 41.43
C PRO A 1 -16.05 -9.12 39.93
N PRO A 2 -14.96 -9.78 39.49
CA PRO A 2 -14.80 -10.08 38.06
C PRO A 2 -15.93 -11.02 37.61
N HIS A 3 -16.43 -10.78 36.39
CA HIS A 3 -17.49 -11.57 35.81
C HIS A 3 -17.02 -13.02 35.58
N PRO A 4 -17.84 -14.05 35.81
CA PRO A 4 -17.42 -15.46 35.72
C PRO A 4 -16.83 -15.89 34.38
N LEU A 5 -17.10 -15.16 33.30
CA LEU A 5 -16.56 -15.38 31.94
C LEU A 5 -15.05 -15.08 31.81
N PHE A 6 -14.43 -14.44 32.80
CA PHE A 6 -13.02 -14.04 32.74
C PHE A 6 -12.08 -14.90 33.58
N GLY A 7 -12.52 -16.12 33.96
CA GLY A 7 -11.80 -16.98 34.93
C GLY A 7 -10.32 -17.24 34.62
N ASP A 8 -9.94 -17.26 33.35
CA ASP A 8 -8.56 -17.60 32.93
C ASP A 8 -7.86 -16.47 32.16
N ILE A 9 -8.53 -15.34 31.91
CA ILE A 9 -7.93 -14.21 31.21
C ILE A 9 -7.50 -13.15 32.22
N SER A 10 -6.21 -12.86 32.28
CA SER A 10 -5.70 -11.80 33.14
C SER A 10 -6.26 -10.45 32.72
N ILE A 11 -7.03 -9.81 33.59
CA ILE A 11 -7.63 -8.46 33.39
C ILE A 11 -6.57 -7.40 32.98
N ARG A 12 -5.30 -7.68 33.27
CA ARG A 12 -4.16 -6.80 32.92
C ARG A 12 -4.00 -6.54 31.44
N TYR A 13 -4.49 -7.45 30.61
CA TYR A 13 -4.33 -7.41 29.14
C TYR A 13 -5.60 -7.02 28.40
N ILE A 14 -6.67 -6.66 29.15
CA ILE A 14 -7.93 -6.23 28.55
C ILE A 14 -7.90 -4.70 28.43
N TYR A 15 -7.94 -4.20 27.20
CA TYR A 15 -8.08 -2.77 26.91
C TYR A 15 -9.52 -2.29 27.12
N GLY A 16 -10.50 -3.13 26.76
CA GLY A 16 -11.91 -2.82 26.90
C GLY A 16 -12.82 -3.94 26.44
N VAL A 17 -14.10 -3.72 26.56
CA VAL A 17 -15.14 -4.65 26.09
C VAL A 17 -16.15 -3.84 25.25
N VAL A 18 -16.48 -4.34 24.07
CA VAL A 18 -17.44 -3.73 23.16
C VAL A 18 -18.59 -4.70 22.94
N GLU A 19 -19.82 -4.23 23.11
CA GLU A 19 -21.04 -4.98 22.79
C GLU A 19 -21.54 -4.57 21.41
N SER A 20 -21.72 -5.55 20.53
CA SER A 20 -22.32 -5.34 19.21
C SER A 20 -23.42 -6.37 18.97
N GLY A 21 -24.63 -5.92 18.98
CA GLY A 21 -25.83 -6.79 18.91
C GLY A 21 -25.96 -7.68 20.13
N LYS A 22 -25.87 -9.00 19.96
CA LYS A 22 -25.93 -9.99 21.04
C LYS A 22 -24.55 -10.59 21.39
N GLN A 23 -23.48 -10.02 20.83
CA GLN A 23 -22.12 -10.52 21.00
C GLN A 23 -21.27 -9.53 21.78
N LEU A 24 -20.45 -10.06 22.67
CA LEU A 24 -19.50 -9.32 23.50
C LEU A 24 -18.09 -9.56 22.94
N TYR A 25 -17.40 -8.50 22.58
CA TYR A 25 -16.04 -8.53 22.08
C TYR A 25 -15.08 -8.01 23.14
N ILE A 26 -14.03 -8.77 23.43
CA ILE A 26 -12.98 -8.38 24.37
C ILE A 26 -11.83 -7.78 23.55
N LEU A 27 -11.50 -6.53 23.80
CA LEU A 27 -10.36 -5.86 23.20
C LEU A 27 -9.12 -6.12 24.06
N LEU A 28 -8.11 -6.76 23.51
CA LEU A 28 -6.85 -7.03 24.20
C LEU A 28 -5.86 -5.88 23.95
N ASP A 29 -5.11 -5.55 25.01
CA ASP A 29 -3.98 -4.61 24.94
C ASP A 29 -2.73 -5.39 24.51
N ILE A 30 -2.48 -5.37 23.20
CA ILE A 30 -1.39 -6.11 22.58
C ILE A 30 -0.02 -5.59 23.06
N ASP A 31 0.11 -4.29 23.23
CA ASP A 31 1.36 -3.69 23.70
C ASP A 31 1.71 -4.18 25.12
N ARG A 32 0.73 -4.32 26.00
CA ARG A 32 0.94 -4.89 27.34
C ARG A 32 1.26 -6.38 27.32
N ILE A 33 0.71 -7.11 26.37
CA ILE A 33 1.00 -8.55 26.22
C ILE A 33 2.47 -8.77 25.86
N PHE A 34 3.00 -7.99 24.94
CA PHE A 34 4.35 -8.20 24.41
C PHE A 34 5.45 -7.44 25.16
N THR A 35 5.17 -6.29 25.75
CA THR A 35 6.21 -5.49 26.41
C THR A 35 6.41 -5.81 27.88
N GLY A 36 5.44 -6.44 28.54
CA GLY A 36 5.51 -6.78 29.97
C GLY A 36 5.69 -5.58 30.91
N LYS A 37 5.70 -4.35 30.41
CA LYS A 37 5.90 -3.13 31.20
C LYS A 37 4.58 -2.60 31.72
N LEU A 38 4.43 -2.70 33.02
CA LEU A 38 3.38 -1.99 33.79
C LEU A 38 3.76 -0.50 33.88
N ASN A 39 3.21 0.33 33.01
CA ASN A 39 3.16 1.76 33.29
C ASN A 39 2.05 2.02 34.33
N LEU A 40 2.46 2.20 35.57
CA LEU A 40 1.64 2.56 36.72
C LEU A 40 1.39 4.07 36.79
N ASP A 41 0.93 4.70 35.70
CA ASP A 41 0.45 6.09 35.77
C ASP A 41 -0.46 6.38 34.60
N SER A 42 -1.74 6.24 34.83
CA SER A 42 -2.78 7.08 34.21
C SER A 42 -4.13 6.86 34.88
N LYS A 43 -4.30 7.46 36.03
CA LYS A 43 -5.62 7.97 36.42
C LYS A 43 -5.90 9.19 35.57
N ASN A 44 -6.67 9.06 34.52
CA ASN A 44 -7.34 10.18 33.90
C ASN A 44 -8.77 9.80 33.52
N THR A 45 -9.64 10.30 34.35
CA THR A 45 -11.07 10.44 34.20
C THR A 45 -11.42 11.16 32.91
N LEU A 46 -12.17 10.52 32.05
CA LEU A 46 -12.83 11.17 30.92
C LEU A 46 -13.86 12.19 31.44
N LYS A 47 -13.53 13.46 31.35
CA LYS A 47 -14.51 14.55 31.33
C LYS A 47 -14.65 15.06 29.91
N ALA A 48 -15.80 14.82 29.34
CA ALA A 48 -16.23 15.47 28.10
C ALA A 48 -16.32 16.97 28.34
N ASN A 49 -15.50 17.75 27.65
CA ASN A 49 -15.66 19.20 27.54
C ASN A 49 -15.79 19.56 26.06
N SER A 50 -17.02 19.78 25.66
CA SER A 50 -17.37 20.51 24.45
C SER A 50 -16.96 21.98 24.63
N VAL A 51 -15.93 22.41 23.90
CA VAL A 51 -15.60 23.84 23.78
C VAL A 51 -15.98 24.31 22.37
N VAL A 52 -17.14 24.91 22.28
CA VAL A 52 -17.54 25.73 21.14
C VAL A 52 -16.74 27.03 21.20
N ARG A 53 -15.80 27.21 20.28
CA ARG A 53 -15.18 28.53 20.06
C ARG A 53 -15.95 29.28 18.99
N GLN A 54 -16.71 30.25 19.43
CA GLN A 54 -17.22 31.33 18.59
C GLN A 54 -16.05 32.23 18.16
N VAL A 55 -15.85 32.36 16.86
CA VAL A 55 -14.98 33.37 16.29
C VAL A 55 -15.88 34.55 15.90
N SER A 56 -15.71 35.65 16.60
CA SER A 56 -16.36 36.90 16.31
C SER A 56 -15.75 37.57 15.07
N LEU A 57 -16.63 37.95 14.15
CA LEU A 57 -16.34 38.84 13.03
C LEU A 57 -15.97 40.23 13.58
N ALA A 58 -14.81 40.72 13.22
CA ALA A 58 -14.48 42.12 13.29
C ALA A 58 -14.47 42.69 11.87
N GLN A 59 -15.49 43.46 11.59
CA GLN A 59 -15.53 44.40 10.46
C GLN A 59 -14.55 45.55 10.72
N ASN A 60 -13.70 45.86 9.76
CA ASN A 60 -13.12 47.19 9.64
C ASN A 60 -13.23 47.67 8.19
N VAL A 61 -14.12 48.60 8.02
CA VAL A 61 -14.24 49.51 6.86
C VAL A 61 -13.34 50.70 7.14
N SER A 62 -12.48 51.06 6.18
CA SER A 62 -12.05 52.44 5.94
C SER A 62 -11.27 52.54 4.62
N THR A 63 -11.91 52.98 3.60
CA THR A 63 -11.67 54.15 2.71
C THR A 63 -10.22 54.69 2.70
N VAL A 64 -9.64 54.85 1.55
CA VAL A 64 -9.40 56.04 0.73
C VAL A 64 -8.43 55.73 -0.42
N ALA A 65 -8.82 56.18 -1.57
CA ALA A 65 -8.10 56.09 -2.82
C ALA A 65 -6.77 56.86 -2.81
N ASN A 66 -5.73 56.27 -3.41
CA ASN A 66 -4.69 57.08 -4.06
C ASN A 66 -4.27 56.37 -5.36
N VAL A 67 -4.49 57.09 -6.43
CA VAL A 67 -4.10 56.73 -7.80
C VAL A 67 -2.59 56.93 -7.93
N ALA A 68 -1.87 55.88 -8.25
CA ALA A 68 -0.49 55.95 -8.71
C ALA A 68 -0.36 55.29 -10.09
N PRO A 69 0.57 55.72 -10.94
CA PRO A 69 0.54 55.52 -12.38
C PRO A 69 0.82 54.08 -12.85
N ALA A 70 0.20 53.71 -13.97
CA ALA A 70 0.28 52.43 -14.63
C ALA A 70 1.69 51.94 -14.81
N ALA A 71 2.00 50.78 -14.21
CA ALA A 71 3.21 49.98 -14.52
C ALA A 71 3.05 49.27 -15.89
N PRO A 72 4.13 49.00 -16.64
CA PRO A 72 4.07 48.42 -17.97
C PRO A 72 3.48 47.01 -17.95
N VAL A 73 2.59 46.75 -18.88
CA VAL A 73 1.73 45.55 -19.02
C VAL A 73 2.50 44.20 -18.93
N GLY A 74 3.80 44.18 -19.22
CA GLY A 74 4.64 42.99 -19.13
C GLY A 74 5.01 42.52 -17.71
N GLN A 75 5.01 43.41 -16.72
CA GLN A 75 5.33 43.04 -15.34
C GLN A 75 4.11 42.48 -14.57
N VAL A 76 2.92 42.93 -14.91
CA VAL A 76 1.67 42.47 -14.27
C VAL A 76 1.35 41.00 -14.68
N ALA A 77 1.61 40.65 -15.95
CA ALA A 77 1.40 39.27 -16.42
C ALA A 77 2.40 38.28 -15.79
N LYS A 78 3.64 38.69 -15.55
CA LYS A 78 4.66 37.87 -14.91
C LYS A 78 4.39 37.66 -13.42
N ALA A 79 4.04 38.71 -12.69
CA ALA A 79 3.66 38.62 -11.28
C ALA A 79 2.36 37.83 -11.06
N SER A 80 1.40 37.90 -11.97
CA SER A 80 0.17 37.09 -11.87
C SER A 80 0.41 35.62 -12.20
N ALA A 81 1.36 35.28 -13.07
CA ALA A 81 1.75 33.91 -13.38
C ALA A 81 2.55 33.29 -12.24
N GLU A 82 3.47 34.03 -11.63
CA GLU A 82 4.25 33.61 -10.46
C GLU A 82 3.33 33.36 -9.26
N ASN A 83 2.40 34.26 -8.96
CA ASN A 83 1.43 34.07 -7.88
C ASN A 83 0.50 32.85 -8.13
N LYS A 84 0.19 32.54 -9.37
CA LYS A 84 -0.63 31.35 -9.71
C LYS A 84 0.15 30.06 -9.56
N ALA A 85 1.43 30.06 -9.90
CA ALA A 85 2.34 28.91 -9.72
C ALA A 85 2.57 28.62 -8.23
N ASP A 86 2.85 29.67 -7.43
CA ASP A 86 3.02 29.54 -5.98
C ASP A 86 1.76 29.01 -5.27
N ASN A 87 0.58 29.39 -5.74
CA ASN A 87 -0.67 28.88 -5.18
C ASN A 87 -0.90 27.41 -5.54
N LEU A 88 -0.60 26.99 -6.79
CA LEU A 88 -0.68 25.60 -7.20
C LEU A 88 0.28 24.69 -6.45
N GLU A 89 1.49 25.17 -6.16
CA GLU A 89 2.46 24.41 -5.36
C GLU A 89 1.97 24.23 -3.90
N LYS A 90 1.39 25.27 -3.32
CA LYS A 90 0.76 25.16 -1.99
C LYS A 90 -0.40 24.19 -1.99
N ASP A 91 -1.27 24.26 -2.99
CA ASP A 91 -2.41 23.35 -3.14
C ASP A 91 -1.95 21.90 -3.28
N TYR A 92 -0.87 21.65 -4.05
CA TYR A 92 -0.26 20.33 -4.16
C TYR A 92 0.26 19.82 -2.80
N ASN A 93 0.95 20.66 -2.04
CA ASN A 93 1.48 20.28 -0.72
C ASN A 93 0.35 19.98 0.28
N PHE A 94 -0.76 20.72 0.24
CA PHE A 94 -1.94 20.41 1.04
C PHE A 94 -2.54 19.06 0.63
N LEU A 95 -2.70 18.81 -0.68
CA LEU A 95 -3.22 17.54 -1.18
C LEU A 95 -2.33 16.36 -0.77
N VAL A 96 -1.00 16.48 -0.84
CA VAL A 96 -0.06 15.45 -0.37
C VAL A 96 -0.25 15.15 1.11
N HIS A 97 -0.45 16.19 1.92
CA HIS A 97 -0.74 16.04 3.34
C HIS A 97 -2.10 15.34 3.58
N ASP A 98 -3.14 15.72 2.83
CA ASP A 98 -4.47 15.10 2.92
C ASP A 98 -4.43 13.60 2.56
N LEU A 99 -3.65 13.21 1.54
CA LEU A 99 -3.45 11.80 1.17
C LEU A 99 -2.80 10.99 2.30
N GLN A 100 -1.82 11.59 2.97
CA GLN A 100 -1.18 10.97 4.12
C GLN A 100 -2.16 10.81 5.30
N GLU A 101 -2.92 11.85 5.62
CA GLU A 101 -3.85 11.89 6.74
C GLU A 101 -5.03 10.91 6.55
N PHE A 102 -5.66 10.93 5.36
CA PHE A 102 -6.88 10.16 5.11
C PHE A 102 -6.63 8.72 4.67
N CYS A 103 -5.53 8.46 3.95
CA CYS A 103 -5.30 7.18 3.29
C CYS A 103 -3.97 6.50 3.66
N GLN A 104 -3.14 7.14 4.50
CA GLN A 104 -1.77 6.66 4.75
C GLN A 104 -1.00 6.43 3.44
N PHE A 105 -1.23 7.30 2.46
CA PHE A 105 -0.57 7.29 1.18
C PHE A 105 0.50 8.38 1.16
N TYR A 106 1.74 7.99 0.90
CA TYR A 106 2.89 8.88 1.01
C TYR A 106 3.48 9.13 -0.37
N VAL A 107 3.47 10.39 -0.77
CA VAL A 107 4.14 10.80 -2.01
C VAL A 107 5.64 10.91 -1.75
N GLY A 108 6.43 10.18 -2.55
CA GLY A 108 7.87 10.15 -2.49
C GLY A 108 8.46 9.90 -3.89
N LYS A 109 9.76 9.64 -3.97
CA LYS A 109 10.47 9.45 -5.26
C LYS A 109 9.86 8.35 -6.13
N VAL A 110 9.26 7.33 -5.50
CA VAL A 110 8.71 6.17 -6.22
C VAL A 110 7.42 6.47 -6.96
N ASN A 111 6.64 7.49 -6.55
CA ASN A 111 5.31 7.78 -7.12
C ASN A 111 5.09 9.27 -7.44
N GLU A 112 6.08 10.13 -7.24
CA GLU A 112 5.97 11.58 -7.44
C GLU A 112 5.49 11.94 -8.85
N SER A 113 5.99 11.24 -9.86
CA SER A 113 5.60 11.48 -11.26
C SER A 113 4.12 11.22 -11.50
N TRP A 114 3.56 10.16 -10.89
CA TRP A 114 2.13 9.89 -10.92
C TRP A 114 1.36 10.96 -10.15
N ALA A 115 1.78 11.29 -8.93
CA ALA A 115 1.09 12.23 -8.07
C ALA A 115 0.96 13.63 -8.72
N LYS A 116 2.04 14.13 -9.34
CA LYS A 116 2.02 15.42 -10.07
C LYS A 116 1.08 15.40 -11.26
N ARG A 117 1.15 14.35 -12.11
CA ARG A 117 0.25 14.19 -13.26
C ARG A 117 -1.21 14.10 -12.80
N ARG A 118 -1.49 13.32 -11.77
CA ARG A 118 -2.84 13.16 -11.22
C ARG A 118 -3.37 14.47 -10.60
N PHE A 119 -2.50 15.23 -9.93
CA PHE A 119 -2.86 16.55 -9.41
C PHE A 119 -3.26 17.51 -10.52
N ASP A 120 -2.53 17.56 -11.62
CA ASP A 120 -2.88 18.40 -12.77
C ASP A 120 -4.24 18.03 -13.38
N GLU A 121 -4.57 16.75 -13.45
CA GLU A 121 -5.88 16.25 -13.88
C GLU A 121 -6.98 16.64 -12.87
N TRP A 122 -6.68 16.49 -11.58
CA TRP A 122 -7.59 16.82 -10.48
C TRP A 122 -7.96 18.30 -10.48
N VAL A 123 -6.98 19.20 -10.57
CA VAL A 123 -7.20 20.64 -10.66
C VAL A 123 -8.11 20.99 -11.84
N LYS A 124 -7.88 20.39 -13.00
CA LYS A 124 -8.73 20.61 -14.19
C LYS A 124 -10.16 20.13 -13.99
N SER A 125 -10.34 19.00 -13.28
CA SER A 125 -11.67 18.44 -13.02
C SER A 125 -12.51 19.29 -12.05
N GLN A 126 -11.85 20.03 -11.15
CA GLN A 126 -12.54 20.86 -10.15
C GLN A 126 -13.13 22.18 -10.74
N ASN A 127 -12.84 22.52 -11.99
CA ASN A 127 -13.40 23.70 -12.68
C ASN A 127 -13.31 25.02 -11.85
N GLY A 128 -12.20 25.20 -11.11
CA GLY A 128 -11.98 26.37 -10.25
C GLY A 128 -12.57 26.25 -8.84
N GLY A 129 -13.08 25.08 -8.46
CA GLY A 129 -13.44 24.73 -7.09
C GLY A 129 -12.21 24.40 -6.21
N SER A 130 -12.46 23.91 -4.99
CA SER A 130 -11.40 23.49 -4.07
C SER A 130 -10.66 22.28 -4.61
N THR A 131 -9.33 22.35 -4.55
CA THR A 131 -8.43 21.24 -4.92
C THR A 131 -8.13 20.31 -3.74
N GLN A 132 -8.49 20.70 -2.52
CA GLN A 132 -8.28 19.93 -1.28
C GLN A 132 -9.20 18.74 -1.21
N LEU A 133 -8.71 17.63 -0.66
CA LEU A 133 -9.44 16.37 -0.61
C LEU A 133 -10.53 16.32 0.47
N GLN A 134 -10.49 17.18 1.49
CA GLN A 134 -11.50 17.41 2.52
C GLN A 134 -11.92 16.20 3.37
N ASN A 135 -11.89 14.98 2.83
CA ASN A 135 -12.28 13.74 3.50
C ASN A 135 -11.71 12.50 2.77
N LYS A 136 -11.89 11.33 3.43
CA LYS A 136 -11.40 10.06 2.90
C LYS A 136 -12.01 9.69 1.55
N GLU A 137 -13.29 9.95 1.32
CA GLU A 137 -13.97 9.63 0.06
C GLU A 137 -13.35 10.37 -1.13
N LYS A 138 -12.98 11.65 -0.94
CA LYS A 138 -12.28 12.44 -1.95
C LYS A 138 -10.84 11.97 -2.15
N ALA A 139 -10.17 11.55 -1.10
CA ALA A 139 -8.84 10.96 -1.20
C ALA A 139 -8.89 9.61 -1.92
N ASP A 140 -9.86 8.76 -1.64
CA ASP A 140 -10.07 7.49 -2.34
C ASP A 140 -10.42 7.71 -3.84
N GLU A 141 -11.22 8.75 -4.16
CA GLU A 141 -11.51 9.17 -5.54
C GLU A 141 -10.23 9.61 -6.27
N PHE A 142 -9.40 10.40 -5.60
CA PHE A 142 -8.11 10.82 -6.16
C PHE A 142 -7.20 9.62 -6.43
N LEU A 143 -7.11 8.68 -5.49
CA LEU A 143 -6.28 7.47 -5.57
C LEU A 143 -6.84 6.39 -6.49
N SER A 144 -8.07 6.52 -6.97
CA SER A 144 -8.73 5.48 -7.78
C SER A 144 -7.94 5.05 -9.03
N SER A 145 -7.15 5.96 -9.62
CA SER A 145 -6.30 5.70 -10.77
C SER A 145 -4.86 5.27 -10.42
N PHE A 146 -4.54 5.17 -9.13
CA PHE A 146 -3.22 4.76 -8.67
C PHE A 146 -3.05 3.24 -8.71
N TRP A 147 -4.05 2.52 -8.21
CA TRP A 147 -3.96 1.09 -7.97
C TRP A 147 -3.77 0.29 -9.25
N SER A 148 -2.84 -0.63 -9.22
CA SER A 148 -2.55 -1.53 -10.33
C SER A 148 -3.72 -2.46 -10.63
N ARG A 149 -3.82 -2.92 -11.88
CA ARG A 149 -4.84 -3.89 -12.27
C ARG A 149 -4.74 -5.18 -11.45
N CYS A 150 -5.85 -5.64 -10.92
CA CYS A 150 -5.94 -6.82 -10.04
C CYS A 150 -5.07 -6.71 -8.77
N SER A 151 -4.75 -5.50 -8.29
CA SER A 151 -4.07 -5.32 -7.01
C SER A 151 -4.92 -5.91 -5.88
N GLY A 152 -4.34 -6.80 -5.07
CA GLY A 152 -5.02 -7.51 -4.00
C GLY A 152 -6.12 -8.49 -4.44
N ALA A 153 -6.19 -8.84 -5.73
CA ALA A 153 -7.22 -9.71 -6.31
C ALA A 153 -6.62 -10.85 -7.16
N TRP A 154 -7.47 -11.80 -7.58
CA TRP A 154 -7.08 -12.85 -8.50
C TRP A 154 -6.69 -12.27 -9.86
N TRP A 155 -5.57 -12.73 -10.43
CA TRP A 155 -5.16 -12.29 -11.76
C TRP A 155 -6.03 -12.91 -12.84
N ASN A 156 -6.49 -12.07 -13.77
CA ASN A 156 -7.06 -12.58 -15.01
C ASN A 156 -5.94 -13.08 -15.95
N ARG A 157 -6.33 -13.83 -16.99
CA ARG A 157 -5.39 -14.42 -17.96
C ARG A 157 -4.50 -13.36 -18.62
N SER A 158 -5.05 -12.19 -18.96
CA SER A 158 -4.30 -11.13 -19.63
C SER A 158 -3.14 -10.62 -18.77
N LEU A 159 -3.39 -10.34 -17.48
CA LEU A 159 -2.35 -9.91 -16.55
C LEU A 159 -1.31 -11.01 -16.34
N ALA A 160 -1.76 -12.26 -16.15
CA ALA A 160 -0.87 -13.40 -15.99
C ALA A 160 0.06 -13.59 -17.21
N ASP A 161 -0.47 -13.46 -18.43
CA ASP A 161 0.32 -13.60 -19.66
C ASP A 161 1.31 -12.43 -19.83
N ASN A 162 0.97 -11.21 -19.40
CA ASN A 162 1.87 -10.07 -19.44
C ASN A 162 3.02 -10.22 -18.44
N ILE A 163 2.73 -10.63 -17.19
CA ILE A 163 3.78 -10.90 -16.20
C ILE A 163 4.65 -12.09 -16.66
N TYR A 164 4.06 -13.12 -17.28
CA TYR A 164 4.83 -14.24 -17.83
C TYR A 164 5.92 -13.81 -18.83
N LYS A 165 5.62 -12.84 -19.69
CA LYS A 165 6.57 -12.31 -20.68
C LYS A 165 7.72 -11.51 -20.04
N LEU A 166 7.50 -10.97 -18.84
CA LEU A 166 8.50 -10.20 -18.08
C LEU A 166 9.47 -11.12 -17.31
N LEU A 167 9.03 -12.34 -16.97
CA LEU A 167 9.84 -13.27 -16.20
C LEU A 167 11.09 -13.70 -17.02
N PRO A 168 12.31 -13.57 -16.46
CA PRO A 168 13.54 -13.93 -17.16
C PRO A 168 13.64 -15.43 -17.41
N ASP A 169 14.48 -15.81 -18.37
CA ASP A 169 14.92 -17.18 -18.46
C ASP A 169 15.82 -17.49 -17.26
N ASN A 170 15.55 -18.59 -16.58
CA ASN A 170 16.30 -19.02 -15.42
C ASN A 170 16.38 -20.55 -15.38
N ALA A 171 17.61 -21.08 -15.44
CA ALA A 171 17.89 -22.52 -15.38
C ALA A 171 18.21 -23.00 -13.95
N ALA A 172 18.01 -22.17 -12.93
CA ALA A 172 18.29 -22.54 -11.56
C ALA A 172 17.32 -23.64 -11.08
N LYS A 173 17.84 -24.54 -10.25
CA LYS A 173 17.01 -25.59 -9.62
C LYS A 173 16.01 -25.06 -8.60
N GLN A 174 16.17 -23.81 -8.17
CA GLN A 174 15.30 -23.15 -7.23
C GLN A 174 15.13 -21.68 -7.60
N ILE A 175 13.89 -21.22 -7.62
CA ILE A 175 13.50 -19.82 -7.77
C ILE A 175 13.03 -19.30 -6.41
N VAL A 176 13.70 -18.28 -5.91
CA VAL A 176 13.41 -17.63 -4.64
C VAL A 176 12.72 -16.30 -4.90
N VAL A 177 11.60 -16.09 -4.26
CA VAL A 177 10.78 -14.88 -4.42
C VAL A 177 10.53 -14.23 -3.06
N TRP A 178 10.66 -12.93 -3.00
CA TRP A 178 10.17 -12.12 -1.89
C TRP A 178 8.94 -11.35 -2.34
N ASN A 179 7.79 -11.68 -1.76
CA ASN A 179 6.53 -10.98 -2.01
C ASN A 179 6.23 -10.08 -0.80
N ILE A 180 6.38 -8.77 -0.98
CA ILE A 180 6.20 -7.73 0.03
C ILE A 180 4.75 -7.25 -0.03
N GLY A 181 4.08 -7.17 1.14
CA GLY A 181 2.69 -6.74 1.23
C GLY A 181 1.74 -7.72 0.55
N CYS A 182 1.82 -9.01 0.91
CA CYS A 182 1.05 -10.06 0.25
C CYS A 182 -0.47 -9.97 0.45
N GLY A 183 -0.92 -9.13 1.38
CA GLY A 183 -2.33 -8.93 1.67
C GLY A 183 -3.04 -10.26 1.97
N LYS A 184 -4.23 -10.42 1.43
CA LYS A 184 -5.03 -11.64 1.58
C LYS A 184 -4.49 -12.86 0.83
N GLY A 185 -3.41 -12.72 0.05
CA GLY A 185 -2.72 -13.82 -0.63
C GLY A 185 -3.17 -14.11 -2.07
N GLN A 186 -4.21 -13.45 -2.62
CA GLN A 186 -4.69 -13.76 -3.97
C GLN A 186 -3.59 -13.59 -5.03
N GLU A 187 -2.86 -12.47 -4.99
CA GLU A 187 -1.75 -12.22 -5.92
C GLU A 187 -0.59 -13.18 -5.68
N THR A 188 -0.32 -13.56 -4.43
CA THR A 188 0.73 -14.52 -4.09
C THR A 188 0.48 -15.89 -4.72
N TYR A 189 -0.77 -16.40 -4.63
CA TYR A 189 -1.15 -17.65 -5.27
C TYR A 189 -1.12 -17.52 -6.80
N SER A 190 -1.57 -16.40 -7.35
CA SER A 190 -1.50 -16.12 -8.78
C SER A 190 -0.06 -16.16 -9.28
N LEU A 191 0.83 -15.47 -8.57
CA LEU A 191 2.26 -15.47 -8.86
C LEU A 191 2.84 -16.89 -8.77
N CYS A 192 2.52 -17.66 -7.72
CA CYS A 192 3.01 -19.03 -7.57
C CYS A 192 2.60 -19.92 -8.73
N CYS A 193 1.34 -19.90 -9.14
CA CYS A 193 0.85 -20.66 -10.30
C CYS A 193 1.58 -20.26 -11.59
N LEU A 194 1.80 -18.95 -11.78
CA LEU A 194 2.52 -18.45 -12.95
C LEU A 194 3.99 -18.87 -12.97
N LEU A 195 4.67 -18.80 -11.83
CA LEU A 195 6.06 -19.25 -11.69
C LEU A 195 6.18 -20.76 -11.92
N ARG A 196 5.21 -21.55 -11.45
CA ARG A 196 5.16 -22.99 -11.71
C ARG A 196 5.00 -23.29 -13.20
N LYS A 197 4.18 -22.51 -13.91
CA LYS A 197 4.05 -22.59 -15.38
C LYS A 197 5.36 -22.22 -16.09
N ARG A 198 6.06 -21.18 -15.61
CA ARG A 198 7.27 -20.65 -16.26
C ARG A 198 8.50 -21.51 -16.01
N TYR A 199 8.62 -22.09 -14.81
CA TYR A 199 9.77 -22.87 -14.35
C TYR A 199 9.34 -24.24 -13.83
N PRO A 200 8.86 -25.14 -14.71
CA PRO A 200 8.25 -26.42 -14.29
C PRO A 200 9.22 -27.34 -13.54
N ASP A 201 10.51 -27.27 -13.84
CA ASP A 201 11.54 -28.13 -13.24
C ASP A 201 12.21 -27.49 -12.00
N ALA A 202 11.91 -26.23 -11.69
CA ALA A 202 12.50 -25.55 -10.56
C ALA A 202 11.64 -25.70 -9.29
N LYS A 203 12.28 -25.75 -8.14
CA LYS A 203 11.60 -25.60 -6.85
C LYS A 203 11.25 -24.12 -6.63
N ILE A 204 9.97 -23.80 -6.52
CA ILE A 204 9.51 -22.44 -6.20
C ILE A 204 9.49 -22.27 -4.68
N ARG A 205 10.00 -21.12 -4.21
CA ARG A 205 9.93 -20.72 -2.82
C ARG A 205 9.56 -19.24 -2.75
N ILE A 206 8.36 -18.94 -2.26
CA ILE A 206 7.87 -17.56 -2.07
C ILE A 206 7.81 -17.27 -0.59
N TYR A 207 8.53 -16.23 -0.16
CA TYR A 207 8.40 -15.62 1.15
C TYR A 207 7.38 -14.47 1.02
N ALA A 208 6.18 -14.70 1.51
CA ALA A 208 5.05 -13.79 1.39
C ALA A 208 4.84 -13.07 2.72
N HIS A 209 5.20 -11.81 2.76
CA HIS A 209 5.23 -10.99 3.96
C HIS A 209 4.10 -9.97 3.99
N ASP A 210 3.49 -9.80 5.16
CA ASP A 210 2.52 -8.75 5.44
C ASP A 210 2.59 -8.37 6.92
N LYS A 211 2.31 -7.09 7.24
CA LYS A 211 2.23 -6.61 8.62
C LYS A 211 0.87 -6.86 9.28
N ASP A 212 -0.11 -7.33 8.54
CA ASP A 212 -1.43 -7.67 9.06
C ASP A 212 -1.50 -9.16 9.40
N LEU A 213 -1.55 -9.46 10.68
CA LEU A 213 -1.65 -10.83 11.21
C LEU A 213 -2.90 -11.58 10.72
N LEU A 214 -4.01 -10.87 10.45
CA LEU A 214 -5.23 -11.49 9.92
C LEU A 214 -5.03 -11.95 8.48
N ASN A 215 -4.33 -11.14 7.67
CA ASN A 215 -3.95 -11.53 6.33
C ASN A 215 -3.08 -12.79 6.34
N ILE A 216 -2.03 -12.80 7.14
CA ILE A 216 -1.10 -13.92 7.26
C ILE A 216 -1.79 -15.20 7.78
N SER A 217 -2.70 -15.07 8.73
CA SER A 217 -3.43 -16.22 9.29
C SER A 217 -4.43 -16.83 8.30
N ASN A 218 -5.06 -16.00 7.46
CA ASN A 218 -6.12 -16.43 6.56
C ASN A 218 -5.61 -16.84 5.17
N ALA A 219 -4.52 -16.25 4.69
CA ALA A 219 -3.98 -16.52 3.35
C ALA A 219 -3.73 -18.01 3.07
N PRO A 220 -3.17 -18.85 4.00
CA PRO A 220 -2.98 -20.29 3.77
C PRO A 220 -4.29 -21.07 3.57
N LEU A 221 -5.42 -20.53 4.06
CA LEU A 221 -6.73 -21.19 4.04
C LEU A 221 -7.57 -20.81 2.82
N LEU A 222 -7.04 -19.98 1.95
CA LEU A 222 -7.77 -19.35 0.86
C LEU A 222 -8.45 -20.40 -0.05
N SER A 223 -9.70 -20.11 -0.39
CA SER A 223 -10.45 -20.78 -1.46
C SER A 223 -10.48 -19.87 -2.69
N ILE A 224 -10.55 -20.47 -3.87
CA ILE A 224 -10.68 -19.75 -5.13
C ILE A 224 -12.07 -20.01 -5.72
N GLU A 225 -12.70 -18.95 -6.24
CA GLU A 225 -14.02 -19.06 -6.88
C GLU A 225 -13.95 -19.89 -8.16
N SER A 226 -15.05 -20.59 -8.48
CA SER A 226 -15.12 -21.46 -9.65
C SER A 226 -14.89 -20.73 -10.97
N SER A 227 -15.23 -19.46 -11.05
CA SER A 227 -14.97 -18.59 -12.22
C SER A 227 -13.48 -18.48 -12.55
N PHE A 228 -12.65 -18.34 -11.53
CA PHE A 228 -11.18 -18.31 -11.67
C PHE A 228 -10.57 -19.71 -11.72
N ALA A 229 -11.05 -20.63 -10.87
CA ALA A 229 -10.54 -22.00 -10.80
C ALA A 229 -10.58 -22.72 -12.14
N ASN A 230 -11.60 -22.47 -12.95
CA ASN A 230 -11.80 -23.08 -14.27
C ASN A 230 -11.08 -22.33 -15.43
N ASP A 231 -10.40 -21.22 -15.15
CA ASP A 231 -9.57 -20.50 -16.11
C ASP A 231 -8.12 -21.02 -16.11
N TRP A 232 -7.14 -20.17 -16.18
CA TRP A 232 -5.71 -20.51 -16.24
C TRP A 232 -5.16 -21.15 -14.96
N TYR A 233 -5.90 -21.07 -13.85
CA TYR A 233 -5.57 -21.74 -12.58
C TYR A 233 -5.88 -23.25 -12.58
N ALA A 234 -6.65 -23.75 -13.52
CA ALA A 234 -7.16 -25.13 -13.50
C ALA A 234 -6.11 -26.21 -13.22
N PRO A 235 -4.88 -26.14 -13.74
CA PRO A 235 -3.83 -27.16 -13.43
C PRO A 235 -3.35 -27.13 -11.98
N TYR A 236 -3.62 -26.09 -11.23
CA TYR A 236 -3.05 -25.81 -9.89
C TYR A 236 -4.07 -25.86 -8.77
N VAL A 237 -5.32 -26.20 -9.08
CA VAL A 237 -6.42 -26.24 -8.10
C VAL A 237 -6.97 -27.64 -7.94
N THR A 238 -7.58 -27.89 -6.78
CA THR A 238 -8.27 -29.12 -6.43
C THR A 238 -9.51 -28.80 -5.61
N HIS A 239 -10.36 -29.80 -5.35
CA HIS A 239 -11.53 -29.65 -4.51
C HIS A 239 -11.22 -29.96 -3.05
N LYS A 240 -11.76 -29.15 -2.14
CA LYS A 240 -11.91 -29.50 -0.74
C LYS A 240 -13.04 -30.52 -0.57
N VAL A 241 -13.13 -31.15 0.60
CA VAL A 241 -14.20 -32.11 0.95
C VAL A 241 -15.60 -31.47 0.82
N ASN A 242 -15.71 -30.18 1.10
CA ASN A 242 -16.96 -29.42 0.98
C ASN A 242 -17.30 -28.98 -0.45
N GLY A 243 -16.48 -29.35 -1.44
CA GLY A 243 -16.68 -29.01 -2.85
C GLY A 243 -16.08 -27.65 -3.28
N GLU A 244 -15.56 -26.85 -2.37
CA GLU A 244 -14.88 -25.62 -2.72
C GLU A 244 -13.55 -25.89 -3.44
N TYR A 245 -13.15 -24.99 -4.35
CA TYR A 245 -11.84 -25.04 -4.96
C TYR A 245 -10.76 -24.48 -4.01
N THR A 246 -9.62 -25.14 -3.98
CA THR A 246 -8.41 -24.70 -3.28
C THR A 246 -7.19 -25.08 -4.11
N PHE A 247 -6.02 -24.52 -3.77
CA PHE A 247 -4.78 -24.84 -4.45
C PHE A 247 -4.26 -26.23 -4.08
N THR A 248 -3.57 -26.86 -5.01
CA THR A 248 -2.86 -28.13 -4.76
C THR A 248 -1.83 -27.98 -3.65
N GLN A 249 -1.47 -29.11 -3.02
CA GLN A 249 -0.48 -29.07 -1.93
C GLN A 249 0.88 -28.55 -2.40
N GLU A 250 1.26 -28.85 -3.63
CA GLU A 250 2.50 -28.36 -4.26
C GLU A 250 2.56 -26.83 -4.31
N ILE A 251 1.46 -26.17 -4.69
CA ILE A 251 1.36 -24.70 -4.68
C ILE A 251 1.46 -24.17 -3.27
N LYS A 252 0.72 -24.75 -2.31
CA LYS A 252 0.74 -24.33 -0.92
C LYS A 252 2.12 -24.47 -0.27
N ASP A 253 2.82 -25.57 -0.53
CA ASP A 253 4.15 -25.85 0.01
C ASP A 253 5.23 -24.93 -0.59
N SER A 254 4.92 -24.26 -1.70
CA SER A 254 5.80 -23.29 -2.35
C SER A 254 5.75 -21.91 -1.68
N ILE A 255 4.74 -21.62 -0.85
CA ILE A 255 4.50 -20.30 -0.27
C ILE A 255 4.65 -20.37 1.26
N MET A 256 5.43 -19.46 1.81
CA MET A 256 5.58 -19.23 3.24
C MET A 256 4.96 -17.87 3.56
N PHE A 257 3.79 -17.87 4.19
CA PHE A 257 3.16 -16.64 4.70
C PHE A 257 3.71 -16.32 6.08
N GLU A 258 4.38 -15.18 6.21
CA GLU A 258 5.09 -14.78 7.42
C GLU A 258 4.75 -13.33 7.79
N TYR A 259 4.51 -13.09 9.09
CA TYR A 259 4.38 -11.74 9.58
C TYR A 259 5.71 -11.02 9.47
N HIS A 260 5.72 -9.93 8.73
CA HIS A 260 6.89 -9.06 8.62
C HIS A 260 6.46 -7.64 8.24
N ASP A 261 6.88 -6.67 9.03
CA ASP A 261 6.78 -5.26 8.67
C ASP A 261 8.01 -4.89 7.83
N CYS A 262 7.78 -4.55 6.56
CA CYS A 262 8.83 -4.23 5.60
C CYS A 262 9.57 -2.91 5.90
N THR A 263 9.22 -2.18 6.94
CA THR A 263 10.03 -1.09 7.49
C THR A 263 11.22 -1.59 8.31
N ASN A 264 11.27 -2.89 8.62
CA ASN A 264 12.36 -3.56 9.32
C ASN A 264 13.13 -4.45 8.34
N THR A 265 14.42 -4.59 8.58
CA THR A 265 15.28 -5.51 7.80
C THR A 265 14.88 -6.97 8.02
N ASN A 266 15.10 -7.81 7.03
CA ASN A 266 14.83 -9.25 7.09
C ASN A 266 16.09 -10.09 6.84
N ALA A 267 16.02 -11.37 7.24
CA ALA A 267 17.10 -12.36 7.05
C ALA A 267 16.90 -13.25 5.81
N LEU A 268 16.10 -12.81 4.84
CA LEU A 268 15.83 -13.59 3.63
C LEU A 268 17.10 -13.84 2.80
N PRO A 269 17.17 -14.98 2.10
CA PRO A 269 18.21 -15.20 1.11
C PRO A 269 18.07 -14.24 -0.07
N MET A 270 19.13 -14.17 -0.90
CA MET A 270 19.06 -13.45 -2.18
C MET A 270 17.94 -13.99 -3.06
N CYS A 271 17.13 -13.09 -3.62
CA CYS A 271 15.92 -13.39 -4.37
C CYS A 271 16.14 -13.27 -5.89
N ASP A 272 15.53 -14.18 -6.64
CA ASP A 272 15.44 -14.11 -8.09
C ASP A 272 14.39 -13.10 -8.54
N ILE A 273 13.32 -12.95 -7.75
CA ILE A 273 12.21 -12.06 -8.01
C ILE A 273 11.82 -11.38 -6.71
N ILE A 274 11.63 -10.05 -6.76
CA ILE A 274 11.00 -9.29 -5.69
C ILE A 274 9.71 -8.69 -6.23
N PHE A 275 8.62 -8.93 -5.53
CA PHE A 275 7.28 -8.55 -5.94
C PHE A 275 6.67 -7.65 -4.86
N ALA A 276 6.46 -6.36 -5.17
CA ALA A 276 6.01 -5.35 -4.22
C ALA A 276 5.05 -4.36 -4.90
N ARG A 277 3.89 -4.86 -5.37
CA ARG A 277 2.92 -4.05 -6.10
C ARG A 277 2.06 -3.21 -5.16
N ASP A 278 2.05 -1.90 -5.39
CA ASP A 278 1.24 -0.91 -4.68
C ASP A 278 1.47 -0.88 -3.15
N VAL A 279 2.69 -1.19 -2.73
CA VAL A 279 3.07 -1.29 -1.31
C VAL A 279 3.97 -0.14 -0.89
N VAL A 280 4.94 0.22 -1.73
CA VAL A 280 5.97 1.20 -1.37
C VAL A 280 5.35 2.55 -1.05
N SER A 281 4.32 2.94 -1.79
CA SER A 281 3.58 4.19 -1.61
C SER A 281 2.76 4.27 -0.30
N LEU A 282 2.58 3.14 0.40
CA LEU A 282 1.93 3.08 1.71
C LEU A 282 2.90 3.27 2.88
N LEU A 283 4.16 3.56 2.59
CA LEU A 283 5.21 3.75 3.58
C LEU A 283 5.65 5.22 3.63
N PRO A 284 5.99 5.76 4.81
CA PRO A 284 6.65 7.06 4.92
C PRO A 284 7.92 7.15 4.04
N GLU A 285 8.24 8.32 3.52
CA GLU A 285 9.33 8.51 2.53
C GLU A 285 10.68 7.91 2.98
N SER A 286 11.03 8.05 4.26
CA SER A 286 12.25 7.44 4.82
C SER A 286 12.22 5.91 4.75
N ALA A 287 11.05 5.30 4.99
CA ALA A 287 10.86 3.86 4.90
C ALA A 287 10.81 3.39 3.44
N GLN A 288 10.26 4.19 2.51
CA GLN A 288 10.36 3.91 1.06
C GLN A 288 11.81 3.79 0.62
N THR A 289 12.65 4.74 1.03
CA THR A 289 14.09 4.74 0.69
C THR A 289 14.78 3.51 1.26
N ALA A 290 14.57 3.21 2.53
CA ALA A 290 15.17 2.04 3.20
C ALA A 290 14.72 0.72 2.54
N LEU A 291 13.44 0.60 2.19
CA LEU A 291 12.93 -0.60 1.50
C LEU A 291 13.54 -0.76 0.10
N VAL A 292 13.68 0.33 -0.66
CA VAL A 292 14.31 0.28 -2.00
C VAL A 292 15.79 -0.14 -1.89
N GLU A 293 16.52 0.33 -0.89
CA GLU A 293 17.89 -0.10 -0.60
C GLU A 293 17.94 -1.60 -0.25
N GLU A 294 17.04 -2.08 0.61
CA GLU A 294 16.96 -3.49 0.95
C GLU A 294 16.57 -4.37 -0.26
N ILE A 295 15.63 -3.93 -1.10
CA ILE A 295 15.29 -4.58 -2.37
C ILE A 295 16.54 -4.72 -3.24
N GLN A 296 17.35 -3.65 -3.35
CA GLN A 296 18.59 -3.69 -4.09
C GLN A 296 19.59 -4.69 -3.50
N GLU A 297 19.73 -4.75 -2.18
CA GLU A 297 20.63 -5.70 -1.52
C GLU A 297 20.19 -7.14 -1.70
N LYS A 298 18.90 -7.43 -1.56
CA LYS A 298 18.33 -8.79 -1.62
C LYS A 298 18.16 -9.33 -3.03
N LEU A 299 18.17 -8.49 -4.06
CA LEU A 299 18.01 -8.93 -5.44
C LEU A 299 19.31 -9.55 -5.98
N LYS A 300 19.24 -10.75 -6.57
CA LYS A 300 20.34 -11.37 -7.32
C LYS A 300 20.69 -10.52 -8.56
N GLY A 301 21.91 -10.65 -9.07
CA GLY A 301 22.37 -9.89 -10.23
C GLY A 301 21.49 -10.00 -11.47
N ASN A 302 20.92 -11.19 -11.74
CA ASN A 302 19.98 -11.42 -12.86
C ASN A 302 18.52 -11.41 -12.41
N GLY A 303 18.24 -10.92 -11.20
CA GLY A 303 16.90 -10.88 -10.64
C GLY A 303 16.09 -9.71 -11.18
N ILE A 304 14.78 -9.77 -10.91
CA ILE A 304 13.84 -8.72 -11.30
C ILE A 304 13.03 -8.23 -10.10
N VAL A 305 12.67 -6.94 -10.16
CA VAL A 305 11.70 -6.32 -9.26
C VAL A 305 10.45 -5.97 -10.04
N ILE A 306 9.28 -6.32 -9.52
CA ILE A 306 7.98 -5.93 -10.07
C ILE A 306 7.26 -5.07 -9.03
N LEU A 307 7.01 -3.81 -9.39
CA LEU A 307 6.27 -2.83 -8.59
C LEU A 307 4.85 -2.61 -9.13
N GLY A 308 4.10 -1.74 -8.47
CA GLY A 308 2.82 -1.24 -8.97
C GLY A 308 2.96 -0.43 -10.27
N GLU A 309 1.87 -0.34 -11.04
CA GLU A 309 1.85 0.34 -12.35
C GLU A 309 2.17 1.84 -12.24
N ASN A 310 2.02 2.43 -11.05
CA ASN A 310 2.29 3.84 -10.76
C ASN A 310 3.41 4.05 -9.73
N GLU A 311 4.20 3.01 -9.47
CA GLU A 311 5.42 3.05 -8.68
C GLU A 311 6.65 2.85 -9.58
N SER A 312 7.73 3.58 -9.33
CA SER A 312 8.94 3.55 -10.15
C SER A 312 10.20 3.57 -9.31
N LEU A 313 11.19 2.78 -9.70
CA LEU A 313 12.56 2.91 -9.21
C LEU A 313 13.28 3.96 -10.07
N ALA A 314 13.22 5.20 -9.62
CA ALA A 314 13.61 6.37 -10.42
C ALA A 314 15.12 6.49 -10.70
N ASP A 315 16.00 5.83 -9.91
CA ASP A 315 17.45 5.93 -10.11
C ASP A 315 17.93 5.04 -11.25
N ARG A 316 18.00 5.63 -12.43
CA ARG A 316 18.45 4.97 -13.66
C ARG A 316 19.94 4.61 -13.67
N ASN A 317 20.73 5.05 -12.72
CA ASN A 317 22.11 4.62 -12.59
C ASN A 317 22.24 3.26 -11.90
N VAL A 318 21.18 2.82 -11.24
CA VAL A 318 21.11 1.56 -10.48
C VAL A 318 20.18 0.55 -11.15
N TRP A 319 19.12 1.06 -11.81
CA TRP A 319 18.03 0.24 -12.32
C TRP A 319 17.85 0.39 -13.83
N GLU A 320 17.82 -0.74 -14.51
CA GLU A 320 17.33 -0.85 -15.89
C GLU A 320 15.84 -1.15 -15.87
N GLU A 321 15.05 -0.33 -16.54
CA GLU A 321 13.60 -0.48 -16.64
C GLU A 321 13.21 -1.16 -17.95
N ARG A 322 12.36 -2.18 -17.87
CA ARG A 322 11.71 -2.81 -19.02
C ARG A 322 10.21 -2.77 -18.83
N MET A 323 9.46 -2.62 -19.93
CA MET A 323 8.01 -2.48 -19.90
C MET A 323 7.34 -3.50 -20.85
N VAL A 324 6.26 -4.11 -20.37
CA VAL A 324 5.31 -4.88 -21.20
C VAL A 324 3.90 -4.43 -20.83
N ASP A 325 3.19 -3.89 -21.81
CA ASP A 325 1.91 -3.21 -21.59
C ASP A 325 2.08 -2.05 -20.58
N SER A 326 1.34 -1.98 -19.49
CA SER A 326 1.52 -0.99 -18.42
C SER A 326 2.36 -1.49 -17.24
N LEU A 327 2.93 -2.70 -17.33
CA LEU A 327 3.74 -3.30 -16.27
C LEU A 327 5.21 -2.97 -16.45
N PHE A 328 5.83 -2.53 -15.37
CA PHE A 328 7.26 -2.23 -15.32
C PHE A 328 8.00 -3.29 -14.52
N VAL A 329 9.19 -3.62 -15.00
CA VAL A 329 10.14 -4.53 -14.35
C VAL A 329 11.48 -3.84 -14.27
N TYR A 330 12.14 -3.99 -13.17
CA TYR A 330 13.46 -3.41 -12.89
C TYR A 330 14.48 -4.50 -12.69
N ASN A 331 15.65 -4.35 -13.35
CA ASN A 331 16.84 -5.15 -13.15
C ASN A 331 17.94 -4.26 -12.58
N LYS A 332 18.88 -4.84 -11.84
CA LYS A 332 20.13 -4.14 -11.51
C LYS A 332 20.96 -3.91 -12.75
N GLN A 333 21.57 -2.74 -12.88
CA GLN A 333 22.62 -2.50 -13.87
C GLN A 333 23.96 -3.11 -13.47
#